data_9bf8c217367e27b0c0d1391db068e942
#
_entry.id   9bf8c217367e27b0c0d1391db068e942
#
_cell.length_a   1.000
_cell.length_b   1.000
_cell.length_c   1.000
_cell.angle_alpha   90.00
_cell.angle_beta   90.00
_cell.angle_gamma   90.00
#
_symmetry.space_group_name_H-M   'P 1'
#
loop_
_entity.id
_entity.type
_entity.pdbx_description
1 polymer ?
#
loop_
_entity_poly.entity_id
_entity_poly.type
_entity_poly.pdbx_seq_one_letter_code
_entity_poly.pdbx_strand_id
1 'polypeptide(L)'
;MIRVAAAICSVLPFAHSYAWEGSILVSTPHTSMLLHAGEGEDLRFAYFGDRIEENQIHQIHDAWDGLNRTAYPTFGQPPHQLYALQTVHADGNWTTDLIVDKVETASLGNARLTTVTLKDKVYPLNVRLFYKAYNDIDMIETWSEISHTEKKDIVLKRFDSGHFLIRRGNVWISHLHGSWAAETHVTTEPLTPGIKMIENVDGSRNGHYDHPEVMFSLDGKPRENEGRVIGAALCWSGNYSIRMATDNNFVHRIFAGIDSESSEYKLAPKEVFTTPKLALTYSGEGLSGASRNFHNWARHTGMLHAGDKTRPVLLNSWEGVYL
;
A
#
# COMPACT_ATOMS: atom_id res chain seq x y z
N MET A 1 7.24 33.10 -11.79
CA MET A 1 5.89 32.68 -11.39
C MET A 1 5.26 31.93 -12.55
N ILE A 2 5.36 30.62 -12.58
CA ILE A 2 4.69 29.77 -13.62
C ILE A 2 3.55 29.08 -12.89
N ARG A 3 2.33 29.48 -13.21
CA ARG A 3 1.12 28.79 -12.75
C ARG A 3 0.92 27.55 -13.63
N VAL A 4 1.11 26.36 -13.06
CA VAL A 4 0.67 25.12 -13.68
C VAL A 4 -0.80 24.94 -13.33
N ALA A 5 -1.67 25.15 -14.32
CA ALA A 5 -3.08 24.81 -14.20
C ALA A 5 -3.26 23.31 -14.38
N ALA A 6 -3.61 22.60 -13.29
CA ALA A 6 -4.03 21.22 -13.38
C ALA A 6 -5.43 21.18 -14.00
N ALA A 7 -5.53 20.75 -15.24
CA ALA A 7 -6.81 20.44 -15.88
C ALA A 7 -7.31 19.10 -15.31
N ILE A 8 -8.28 19.17 -14.41
CA ILE A 8 -9.06 18.01 -13.96
C ILE A 8 -10.05 17.70 -15.08
N CYS A 9 -9.71 16.73 -15.92
CA CYS A 9 -10.65 16.20 -16.91
C CYS A 9 -11.55 15.16 -16.22
N SER A 10 -12.70 15.60 -15.72
CA SER A 10 -13.74 14.74 -15.16
C SER A 10 -14.58 14.15 -16.29
N VAL A 11 -14.15 13.01 -16.82
CA VAL A 11 -15.04 12.12 -17.57
C VAL A 11 -15.16 10.85 -16.75
N LEU A 12 -16.16 10.81 -15.86
CA LEU A 12 -16.57 9.58 -15.18
C LEU A 12 -17.49 8.80 -16.14
N PRO A 13 -17.08 7.65 -16.66
CA PRO A 13 -18.01 6.72 -17.28
C PRO A 13 -18.80 6.03 -16.17
N PHE A 14 -20.05 5.77 -16.46
CA PHE A 14 -21.09 5.17 -15.64
C PHE A 14 -20.60 4.23 -14.54
N ALA A 15 -20.71 4.66 -13.27
CA ALA A 15 -20.55 3.79 -12.12
C ALA A 15 -21.76 2.85 -12.05
N HIS A 16 -21.53 1.56 -12.26
CA HIS A 16 -22.52 0.56 -11.88
C HIS A 16 -22.37 0.34 -10.37
N SER A 17 -23.33 0.84 -9.60
CA SER A 17 -23.47 0.47 -8.19
C SER A 17 -24.02 -0.95 -8.13
N TYR A 18 -23.15 -1.94 -8.02
CA TYR A 18 -23.59 -3.26 -7.61
C TYR A 18 -23.97 -3.20 -6.12
N ALA A 19 -25.07 -3.88 -5.77
CA ALA A 19 -25.43 -4.08 -4.37
C ALA A 19 -24.27 -4.80 -3.69
N TRP A 20 -23.65 -4.11 -2.72
CA TRP A 20 -22.52 -4.62 -2.01
C TRP A 20 -22.99 -5.62 -0.93
N GLU A 21 -22.60 -6.88 -1.04
CA GLU A 21 -22.95 -7.96 -0.12
C GLU A 21 -21.89 -8.24 0.96
N GLY A 22 -21.09 -7.24 1.29
CA GLY A 22 -20.06 -7.34 2.34
C GLY A 22 -18.68 -7.82 1.89
N SER A 23 -18.54 -8.37 0.69
CA SER A 23 -17.25 -8.81 0.13
C SER A 23 -16.81 -7.93 -1.03
N ILE A 24 -15.55 -7.48 -0.99
CA ILE A 24 -14.92 -6.61 -1.99
C ILE A 24 -13.75 -7.36 -2.60
N LEU A 25 -13.93 -7.89 -3.81
CA LEU A 25 -12.91 -8.64 -4.52
C LEU A 25 -12.19 -7.73 -5.53
N VAL A 26 -10.89 -7.55 -5.32
CA VAL A 26 -9.98 -6.81 -6.20
C VAL A 26 -9.06 -7.81 -6.89
N SER A 27 -9.20 -8.02 -8.20
CA SER A 27 -8.48 -9.07 -8.92
C SER A 27 -7.73 -8.55 -10.14
N THR A 28 -6.58 -9.14 -10.38
CA THR A 28 -5.74 -9.07 -11.58
C THR A 28 -5.83 -10.41 -12.33
N PRO A 29 -5.05 -10.68 -13.40
CA PRO A 29 -5.11 -11.97 -14.10
C PRO A 29 -4.89 -13.19 -13.20
N HIS A 30 -3.92 -13.13 -12.25
CA HIS A 30 -3.56 -14.31 -11.42
C HIS A 30 -3.57 -14.01 -9.92
N THR A 31 -3.95 -12.80 -9.49
CA THR A 31 -3.92 -12.38 -8.09
C THR A 31 -5.28 -11.87 -7.64
N SER A 32 -5.63 -12.12 -6.38
CA SER A 32 -6.80 -11.51 -5.74
C SER A 32 -6.44 -10.94 -4.37
N MET A 33 -7.04 -9.79 -4.07
CA MET A 33 -7.15 -9.22 -2.74
C MET A 33 -8.63 -9.19 -2.35
N LEU A 34 -8.95 -9.71 -1.17
CA LEU A 34 -10.31 -9.72 -0.64
C LEU A 34 -10.38 -8.86 0.61
N LEU A 35 -11.29 -7.91 0.59
CA LEU A 35 -11.71 -7.13 1.74
C LEU A 35 -13.15 -7.46 2.08
N HIS A 36 -13.53 -7.23 3.33
CA HIS A 36 -14.90 -7.49 3.80
C HIS A 36 -15.33 -6.46 4.83
N ALA A 37 -16.56 -5.98 4.72
CA ALA A 37 -17.29 -5.28 5.77
C ALA A 37 -18.78 -5.20 5.45
N GLY A 38 -19.64 -5.18 6.47
CA GLY A 38 -21.03 -4.73 6.35
C GLY A 38 -21.12 -3.20 6.33
N GLU A 39 -22.24 -2.66 5.86
CA GLU A 39 -22.51 -1.24 5.97
C GLU A 39 -22.47 -0.79 7.44
N GLY A 40 -21.70 0.26 7.74
CA GLY A 40 -21.50 0.73 9.11
C GLY A 40 -20.55 -0.12 9.96
N GLU A 41 -19.92 -1.13 9.41
CA GLU A 41 -18.87 -1.93 10.06
C GLU A 41 -17.47 -1.46 9.68
N ASP A 42 -16.45 -1.90 10.41
CA ASP A 42 -15.06 -1.68 10.08
C ASP A 42 -14.66 -2.51 8.84
N LEU A 43 -13.85 -1.92 7.96
CA LEU A 43 -13.30 -2.62 6.81
C LEU A 43 -12.25 -3.64 7.28
N ARG A 44 -12.38 -4.90 6.86
CA ARG A 44 -11.49 -6.00 7.22
C ARG A 44 -10.72 -6.50 6.02
N PHE A 45 -9.46 -6.85 6.26
CA PHE A 45 -8.61 -7.49 5.27
C PHE A 45 -8.77 -9.00 5.38
N ALA A 46 -9.17 -9.68 4.32
CA ALA A 46 -9.47 -11.10 4.35
C ALA A 46 -8.41 -11.97 3.64
N TYR A 47 -7.91 -11.55 2.47
CA TYR A 47 -7.01 -12.37 1.66
C TYR A 47 -6.15 -11.53 0.72
N PHE A 48 -4.94 -11.99 0.44
CA PHE A 48 -4.10 -11.54 -0.66
C PHE A 48 -3.23 -12.71 -1.13
N GLY A 49 -3.36 -13.10 -2.39
CA GLY A 49 -2.66 -14.28 -2.92
C GLY A 49 -3.13 -14.65 -4.32
N ASP A 50 -3.10 -15.96 -4.61
CA ASP A 50 -3.59 -16.51 -5.89
C ASP A 50 -5.00 -16.01 -6.20
N ARG A 51 -5.31 -15.91 -7.49
CA ARG A 51 -6.65 -15.52 -7.92
C ARG A 51 -7.71 -16.48 -7.39
N ILE A 52 -8.76 -15.90 -6.84
CA ILE A 52 -9.97 -16.60 -6.41
C ILE A 52 -11.17 -16.08 -7.21
N GLU A 53 -12.15 -16.94 -7.40
CA GLU A 53 -13.44 -16.60 -7.99
C GLU A 53 -14.47 -16.26 -6.89
N GLU A 54 -15.53 -15.54 -7.26
CA GLU A 54 -16.57 -15.10 -6.31
C GLU A 54 -17.18 -16.27 -5.51
N ASN A 55 -17.36 -17.43 -6.14
CA ASN A 55 -17.91 -18.62 -5.49
C ASN A 55 -16.95 -19.26 -4.46
N GLN A 56 -15.69 -18.84 -4.40
CA GLN A 56 -14.68 -19.32 -3.43
C GLN A 56 -14.54 -18.39 -2.22
N ILE A 57 -15.17 -17.23 -2.24
CA ILE A 57 -15.05 -16.22 -1.16
C ILE A 57 -15.47 -16.79 0.20
N HIS A 58 -16.54 -17.60 0.24
CA HIS A 58 -17.03 -18.23 1.47
C HIS A 58 -15.98 -19.12 2.15
N GLN A 59 -15.10 -19.78 1.39
CA GLN A 59 -14.06 -20.66 1.92
C GLN A 59 -12.96 -19.86 2.62
N ILE A 60 -12.73 -18.62 2.19
CA ILE A 60 -11.74 -17.74 2.78
C ILE A 60 -12.29 -17.06 4.03
N HIS A 61 -13.56 -16.71 4.03
CA HIS A 61 -14.21 -16.00 5.11
C HIS A 61 -14.18 -16.78 6.42
N ASP A 62 -14.48 -18.05 6.39
CA ASP A 62 -14.55 -18.93 7.56
C ASP A 62 -13.18 -19.23 8.19
N ALA A 63 -12.10 -19.06 7.43
CA ALA A 63 -10.74 -19.40 7.88
C ALA A 63 -10.11 -18.36 8.82
N TRP A 64 -10.80 -17.27 9.17
CA TRP A 64 -10.21 -16.11 9.81
C TRP A 64 -10.83 -15.69 11.14
N ASP A 65 -11.59 -16.53 11.79
CA ASP A 65 -12.22 -16.22 13.06
C ASP A 65 -11.24 -15.82 14.16
N GLY A 66 -11.54 -14.69 14.82
CA GLY A 66 -10.85 -14.23 16.02
C GLY A 66 -9.58 -13.38 15.82
N LEU A 67 -9.19 -13.02 14.60
CA LEU A 67 -8.08 -12.13 14.35
C LEU A 67 -8.54 -10.69 14.12
N ASN A 68 -7.85 -9.72 14.71
CA ASN A 68 -8.04 -8.31 14.38
C ASN A 68 -7.50 -8.04 12.97
N ARG A 69 -8.38 -7.71 12.03
CA ARG A 69 -8.11 -7.66 10.58
C ARG A 69 -8.43 -6.33 9.96
N THR A 70 -8.56 -5.29 10.73
CA THR A 70 -8.87 -3.95 10.21
C THR A 70 -7.94 -3.61 9.05
N ALA A 71 -8.52 -3.31 7.87
CA ALA A 71 -7.76 -3.06 6.65
C ALA A 71 -7.06 -1.71 6.63
N TYR A 72 -7.50 -0.76 7.44
CA TYR A 72 -6.87 0.55 7.63
C TYR A 72 -6.97 0.95 9.09
N PRO A 73 -6.15 0.37 9.99
CA PRO A 73 -6.28 0.56 11.42
C PRO A 73 -5.94 1.98 11.84
N THR A 74 -6.78 2.55 12.72
CA THR A 74 -6.65 3.90 13.26
C THR A 74 -6.50 3.87 14.77
N PHE A 75 -5.95 4.96 15.33
CA PHE A 75 -5.91 5.14 16.78
C PHE A 75 -7.34 5.43 17.30
N GLY A 76 -7.91 4.48 18.01
CA GLY A 76 -9.31 4.52 18.50
C GLY A 76 -10.09 3.24 18.19
N GLN A 77 -9.62 2.44 17.25
CA GLN A 77 -10.11 1.09 16.99
C GLN A 77 -9.47 0.08 17.97
N PRO A 78 -9.94 -1.20 18.00
CA PRO A 78 -9.35 -2.24 18.85
C PRO A 78 -7.82 -2.25 18.78
N PRO A 79 -7.13 -2.65 19.88
CA PRO A 79 -5.70 -2.47 20.01
C PRO A 79 -4.92 -3.14 18.89
N HIS A 80 -4.06 -2.35 18.26
CA HIS A 80 -3.08 -2.76 17.28
C HIS A 80 -1.68 -2.39 17.75
N GLN A 81 -0.67 -3.10 17.31
CA GLN A 81 0.72 -2.71 17.55
C GLN A 81 1.12 -1.47 16.75
N LEU A 82 0.55 -1.30 15.56
CA LEU A 82 0.77 -0.16 14.66
C LEU A 82 -0.56 0.32 14.07
N TYR A 83 -0.56 1.57 13.62
CA TYR A 83 -1.70 2.23 12.98
C TYR A 83 -1.32 2.72 11.59
N ALA A 84 -2.28 2.72 10.67
CA ALA A 84 -2.14 3.33 9.34
C ALA A 84 -2.48 4.83 9.39
N LEU A 85 -3.39 5.23 10.29
CA LEU A 85 -3.78 6.63 10.48
C LEU A 85 -3.76 7.00 11.97
N GLN A 86 -3.13 8.13 12.27
CA GLN A 86 -3.25 8.82 13.55
C GLN A 86 -3.55 10.28 13.30
N THR A 87 -4.66 10.75 13.83
CA THR A 87 -5.18 12.10 13.64
C THR A 87 -5.33 12.80 14.99
N VAL A 88 -4.94 14.06 15.07
CA VAL A 88 -5.33 14.94 16.16
C VAL A 88 -6.46 15.81 15.64
N HIS A 89 -7.67 15.59 16.13
CA HIS A 89 -8.86 16.34 15.77
C HIS A 89 -8.78 17.80 16.26
N ALA A 90 -9.64 18.66 15.72
CA ALA A 90 -9.64 20.11 16.01
C ALA A 90 -9.86 20.46 17.49
N ASP A 91 -10.41 19.56 18.28
CA ASP A 91 -10.59 19.67 19.74
C ASP A 91 -9.44 19.06 20.56
N GLY A 92 -8.42 18.50 19.89
CA GLY A 92 -7.26 17.86 20.51
C GLY A 92 -7.44 16.35 20.81
N ASN A 93 -8.58 15.75 20.49
CA ASN A 93 -8.78 14.32 20.62
C ASN A 93 -8.01 13.54 19.53
N TRP A 94 -7.54 12.35 19.90
CA TRP A 94 -6.77 11.46 18.99
C TRP A 94 -7.59 10.28 18.48
N THR A 95 -8.78 10.05 19.04
CA THR A 95 -9.58 8.88 18.70
C THR A 95 -10.22 9.04 17.33
N THR A 96 -9.93 8.14 16.43
CA THR A 96 -10.55 8.01 15.11
C THR A 96 -11.06 6.58 14.96
N ASP A 97 -12.36 6.39 14.72
CA ASP A 97 -13.00 5.08 14.58
C ASP A 97 -13.78 5.02 13.26
N LEU A 98 -13.13 4.42 12.25
CA LEU A 98 -13.63 4.40 10.87
C LEU A 98 -14.54 3.21 10.61
N ILE A 99 -15.67 3.49 9.96
CA ILE A 99 -16.60 2.50 9.44
C ILE A 99 -16.80 2.71 7.93
N VAL A 100 -17.21 1.64 7.24
CA VAL A 100 -17.53 1.70 5.81
C VAL A 100 -18.80 2.51 5.59
N ASP A 101 -18.71 3.49 4.72
CA ASP A 101 -19.82 4.33 4.27
C ASP A 101 -20.27 3.95 2.86
N LYS A 102 -19.32 3.67 1.95
CA LYS A 102 -19.61 3.43 0.54
C LYS A 102 -18.52 2.60 -0.13
N VAL A 103 -18.92 1.76 -1.08
CA VAL A 103 -18.01 1.05 -1.99
C VAL A 103 -18.43 1.32 -3.43
N GLU A 104 -17.45 1.68 -4.26
CA GLU A 104 -17.65 1.98 -5.68
C GLU A 104 -16.60 1.28 -6.52
N THR A 105 -16.98 0.80 -7.68
CA THR A 105 -16.06 0.22 -8.66
C THR A 105 -16.28 0.85 -10.02
N ALA A 106 -15.20 1.23 -10.68
CA ALA A 106 -15.22 1.83 -12.00
C ALA A 106 -14.14 1.23 -12.91
N SER A 107 -14.41 1.13 -14.20
CA SER A 107 -13.39 0.81 -15.19
C SER A 107 -12.55 2.05 -15.50
N LEU A 108 -11.23 1.90 -15.49
CA LEU A 108 -10.28 2.98 -15.74
C LEU A 108 -9.24 2.53 -16.78
N GLY A 109 -9.59 2.64 -18.05
CA GLY A 109 -8.76 2.14 -19.15
C GLY A 109 -8.52 0.62 -18.99
N ASN A 110 -7.26 0.20 -18.91
CA ASN A 110 -6.87 -1.19 -18.70
C ASN A 110 -6.79 -1.61 -17.23
N ALA A 111 -7.58 -0.98 -16.38
CA ALA A 111 -7.63 -1.29 -14.95
C ALA A 111 -9.05 -1.16 -14.42
N ARG A 112 -9.29 -1.78 -13.27
CA ARG A 112 -10.48 -1.59 -12.44
C ARG A 112 -10.08 -0.82 -11.18
N LEU A 113 -10.78 0.25 -10.87
CA LEU A 113 -10.61 1.04 -9.66
C LEU A 113 -11.73 0.74 -8.69
N THR A 114 -11.41 0.18 -7.54
CA THR A 114 -12.31 0.04 -6.40
C THR A 114 -12.00 1.12 -5.38
N THR A 115 -13.02 1.86 -4.96
CA THR A 115 -12.93 2.92 -3.95
C THR A 115 -13.79 2.53 -2.77
N VAL A 116 -13.18 2.46 -1.59
CA VAL A 116 -13.89 2.25 -0.32
C VAL A 116 -13.84 3.56 0.46
N THR A 117 -14.98 4.18 0.67
CA THR A 117 -15.12 5.37 1.50
C THR A 117 -15.40 4.94 2.94
N LEU A 118 -14.54 5.37 3.84
CA LEU A 118 -14.68 5.22 5.28
C LEU A 118 -15.04 6.57 5.89
N LYS A 119 -15.87 6.56 6.92
CA LYS A 119 -16.19 7.76 7.72
C LYS A 119 -15.93 7.49 9.19
N ASP A 120 -15.52 8.51 9.90
CA ASP A 120 -15.44 8.45 11.37
C ASP A 120 -16.84 8.47 11.98
N LYS A 121 -17.04 7.74 13.09
CA LYS A 121 -18.32 7.64 13.79
C LYS A 121 -18.75 8.93 14.48
N VAL A 122 -17.80 9.78 14.83
CA VAL A 122 -18.00 10.99 15.66
C VAL A 122 -17.63 12.25 14.92
N TYR A 123 -16.48 12.27 14.27
CA TYR A 123 -15.94 13.44 13.58
C TYR A 123 -16.32 13.45 12.09
N PRO A 124 -16.49 14.62 11.48
CA PRO A 124 -16.74 14.74 10.06
C PRO A 124 -15.43 14.55 9.26
N LEU A 125 -14.80 13.38 9.45
CA LEU A 125 -13.58 12.92 8.78
C LEU A 125 -13.91 11.74 7.89
N ASN A 126 -13.37 11.77 6.66
CA ASN A 126 -13.51 10.71 5.67
C ASN A 126 -12.13 10.24 5.19
N VAL A 127 -12.00 8.95 5.00
CA VAL A 127 -10.85 8.33 4.35
C VAL A 127 -11.35 7.53 3.15
N ARG A 128 -10.82 7.81 1.97
CA ARG A 128 -11.09 7.04 0.76
C ARG A 128 -9.89 6.14 0.49
N LEU A 129 -10.10 4.86 0.47
CA LEU A 129 -9.10 3.86 0.10
C LEU A 129 -9.30 3.46 -1.35
N PHE A 130 -8.24 3.50 -2.12
CA PHE A 130 -8.26 3.18 -3.53
C PHE A 130 -7.48 1.90 -3.79
N TYR A 131 -8.05 1.02 -4.61
CA TYR A 131 -7.43 -0.21 -5.08
C TYR A 131 -7.58 -0.27 -6.60
N LYS A 132 -6.51 0.00 -7.32
CA LYS A 132 -6.47 -0.07 -8.79
C LYS A 132 -5.80 -1.36 -9.21
N ALA A 133 -6.59 -2.31 -9.69
CA ALA A 133 -6.13 -3.58 -10.24
C ALA A 133 -6.02 -3.52 -11.75
N TYR A 134 -4.88 -3.93 -12.29
CA TYR A 134 -4.68 -4.00 -13.75
C TYR A 134 -5.29 -5.28 -14.33
N ASN A 135 -5.81 -5.20 -15.56
CA ASN A 135 -6.51 -6.31 -16.21
C ASN A 135 -5.56 -7.27 -16.94
N ASP A 136 -4.32 -6.87 -17.18
CA ASP A 136 -3.34 -7.58 -18.03
C ASP A 136 -1.99 -7.83 -17.35
N ILE A 137 -1.79 -7.29 -16.16
CA ILE A 137 -0.59 -7.51 -15.34
C ILE A 137 -0.98 -7.76 -13.88
N ASP A 138 -0.18 -8.54 -13.14
CA ASP A 138 -0.46 -8.86 -11.74
C ASP A 138 0.03 -7.77 -10.80
N MET A 139 -0.60 -6.60 -10.89
CA MET A 139 -0.30 -5.43 -10.08
C MET A 139 -1.56 -4.77 -9.54
N ILE A 140 -1.51 -4.39 -8.26
CA ILE A 140 -2.52 -3.58 -7.58
C ILE A 140 -1.82 -2.35 -7.01
N GLU A 141 -2.26 -1.15 -7.41
CA GLU A 141 -1.86 0.10 -6.76
C GLU A 141 -2.88 0.46 -5.69
N THR A 142 -2.43 0.79 -4.48
CA THR A 142 -3.29 1.29 -3.40
C THR A 142 -2.77 2.63 -2.88
N TRP A 143 -3.69 3.52 -2.49
CA TRP A 143 -3.41 4.79 -1.82
C TRP A 143 -4.63 5.23 -1.04
N SER A 144 -4.47 6.26 -0.21
CA SER A 144 -5.57 6.86 0.53
C SER A 144 -5.71 8.35 0.26
N GLU A 145 -6.94 8.86 0.38
CA GLU A 145 -7.25 10.27 0.48
C GLU A 145 -7.94 10.54 1.82
N ILE A 146 -7.46 11.55 2.54
CA ILE A 146 -7.96 11.93 3.85
C ILE A 146 -8.53 13.34 3.74
N SER A 147 -9.75 13.54 4.21
CA SER A 147 -10.42 14.83 4.19
C SER A 147 -11.34 14.99 5.40
N HIS A 148 -11.62 16.24 5.80
CA HIS A 148 -12.53 16.52 6.89
C HIS A 148 -13.28 17.85 6.68
N THR A 149 -14.34 18.06 7.48
CA THR A 149 -15.09 19.30 7.52
C THR A 149 -15.23 19.84 8.95
N GLU A 150 -14.30 19.53 9.84
CA GLU A 150 -14.21 20.13 11.17
C GLU A 150 -14.01 21.64 11.07
N LYS A 151 -14.25 22.37 12.16
CA LYS A 151 -14.23 23.86 12.16
C LYS A 151 -12.82 24.46 12.05
N LYS A 152 -11.77 23.69 12.38
CA LYS A 152 -10.37 24.10 12.37
C LYS A 152 -9.52 22.99 11.73
N ASP A 153 -8.25 23.28 11.46
CA ASP A 153 -7.29 22.31 10.99
C ASP A 153 -7.21 21.13 11.95
N ILE A 154 -7.05 19.93 11.38
CA ILE A 154 -6.63 18.72 12.08
C ILE A 154 -5.16 18.44 11.79
N VAL A 155 -4.52 17.61 12.59
CA VAL A 155 -3.13 17.23 12.37
C VAL A 155 -3.04 15.75 12.08
N LEU A 156 -2.54 15.40 10.91
CA LEU A 156 -2.20 14.02 10.57
C LEU A 156 -0.80 13.71 11.11
N LYS A 157 -0.73 12.81 12.08
CA LYS A 157 0.53 12.35 12.70
C LYS A 157 1.05 11.09 12.02
N ARG A 158 0.18 10.30 11.39
CA ARG A 158 0.47 9.13 10.59
C ARG A 158 -0.57 8.99 9.51
N PHE A 159 -0.12 8.64 8.31
CA PHE A 159 -0.96 8.62 7.11
C PHE A 159 -0.36 7.68 6.06
N ASP A 160 -0.41 6.37 6.33
CA ASP A 160 0.14 5.37 5.43
C ASP A 160 -0.66 5.27 4.13
N SER A 161 0.05 4.92 3.06
CA SER A 161 -0.54 4.68 1.73
C SER A 161 -1.38 3.42 1.69
N GLY A 162 -0.98 2.40 2.45
CA GLY A 162 -1.69 1.14 2.52
C GLY A 162 -1.21 0.26 3.67
N HIS A 163 -2.05 -0.71 3.95
CA HIS A 163 -1.80 -1.76 4.92
C HIS A 163 -2.31 -3.09 4.37
N PHE A 164 -1.58 -4.17 4.60
CA PHE A 164 -2.03 -5.51 4.28
C PHE A 164 -1.54 -6.52 5.31
N LEU A 165 -2.21 -7.67 5.34
CA LEU A 165 -1.92 -8.75 6.26
C LEU A 165 -1.32 -9.93 5.52
N ILE A 166 -0.26 -10.51 6.10
CA ILE A 166 0.22 -11.83 5.75
C ILE A 166 -0.16 -12.77 6.88
N ARG A 167 -0.85 -13.83 6.51
CA ARG A 167 -1.34 -14.84 7.43
C ARG A 167 -0.19 -15.62 8.05
N ARG A 168 -0.45 -16.31 9.17
CA ARG A 168 0.49 -17.19 9.89
C ARG A 168 1.39 -17.97 8.96
N GLY A 169 2.69 -17.89 9.21
CA GLY A 169 3.67 -18.62 8.45
C GLY A 169 5.10 -18.24 8.79
N ASN A 170 6.04 -19.03 8.30
CA ASN A 170 7.46 -18.72 8.34
C ASN A 170 7.80 -17.75 7.22
N VAL A 171 7.38 -16.49 7.38
CA VAL A 171 7.58 -15.43 6.39
C VAL A 171 8.99 -14.88 6.48
N TRP A 172 9.62 -14.74 5.34
CA TRP A 172 10.92 -14.09 5.19
C TRP A 172 10.78 -12.81 4.40
N ILE A 173 11.52 -11.78 4.80
CA ILE A 173 11.62 -10.54 4.04
C ILE A 173 12.93 -10.49 3.28
N SER A 174 12.87 -10.02 2.03
CA SER A 174 14.02 -9.60 1.24
C SER A 174 13.88 -8.13 0.92
N HIS A 175 14.93 -7.36 1.19
CA HIS A 175 14.98 -5.93 0.90
C HIS A 175 16.37 -5.54 0.39
N LEU A 176 16.46 -4.38 -0.23
CA LEU A 176 17.71 -3.83 -0.72
C LEU A 176 18.30 -2.92 0.36
N HIS A 177 19.55 -3.15 0.70
CA HIS A 177 20.31 -2.38 1.66
C HIS A 177 21.70 -2.06 1.12
N GLY A 178 22.33 -1.00 1.60
CA GLY A 178 23.67 -0.68 1.15
C GLY A 178 24.28 0.55 1.83
N SER A 179 25.22 1.12 1.13
CA SER A 179 25.91 2.34 1.50
C SER A 179 26.50 2.98 0.24
N TRP A 180 27.12 4.14 0.37
CA TRP A 180 27.80 4.79 -0.74
C TRP A 180 28.82 3.85 -1.40
N ALA A 181 28.77 3.75 -2.73
CA ALA A 181 29.55 2.84 -3.57
C ALA A 181 29.36 1.33 -3.27
N ALA A 182 28.30 0.97 -2.55
CA ALA A 182 27.92 -0.40 -2.22
C ALA A 182 26.40 -0.52 -2.04
N GLU A 183 25.64 0.10 -2.96
CA GLU A 183 24.17 0.15 -2.92
C GLU A 183 23.54 -1.18 -3.40
N THR A 184 22.30 -1.37 -3.06
CA THR A 184 21.42 -2.44 -3.61
C THR A 184 21.83 -3.88 -3.28
N HIS A 185 22.48 -4.13 -2.15
CA HIS A 185 22.70 -5.49 -1.69
C HIS A 185 21.41 -6.10 -1.15
N VAL A 186 21.09 -7.31 -1.60
CA VAL A 186 19.91 -8.04 -1.12
C VAL A 186 20.18 -8.59 0.28
N THR A 187 19.40 -8.12 1.24
CA THR A 187 19.35 -8.67 2.61
C THR A 187 18.09 -9.52 2.76
N THR A 188 18.24 -10.67 3.39
CA THR A 188 17.14 -11.64 3.57
C THR A 188 17.15 -12.18 4.99
N GLU A 189 15.99 -12.10 5.67
CA GLU A 189 15.85 -12.55 7.06
C GLU A 189 14.41 -12.99 7.37
N PRO A 190 14.19 -13.85 8.40
CA PRO A 190 12.85 -14.21 8.84
C PRO A 190 12.17 -13.06 9.58
N LEU A 191 10.85 -12.93 9.44
CA LEU A 191 10.03 -12.08 10.27
C LEU A 191 9.70 -12.80 11.58
N THR A 192 10.21 -12.26 12.69
CA THR A 192 9.99 -12.77 14.05
C THR A 192 9.02 -11.88 14.82
N PRO A 193 8.39 -12.38 15.92
CA PRO A 193 7.55 -11.54 16.76
C PRO A 193 8.23 -10.25 17.20
N GLY A 194 7.51 -9.13 17.05
CA GLY A 194 8.02 -7.78 17.30
C GLY A 194 7.74 -6.86 16.11
N ILE A 195 8.45 -5.73 16.09
CA ILE A 195 8.34 -4.74 15.02
C ILE A 195 9.68 -4.63 14.30
N LYS A 196 9.66 -4.83 12.98
CA LYS A 196 10.76 -4.50 12.08
C LYS A 196 10.36 -3.28 11.25
N MET A 197 11.31 -2.39 11.01
CA MET A 197 11.13 -1.20 10.21
C MET A 197 12.27 -1.07 9.19
N ILE A 198 11.91 -0.68 7.97
CA ILE A 198 12.81 -0.24 6.91
C ILE A 198 12.41 1.20 6.62
N GLU A 199 13.34 2.12 6.79
CA GLU A 199 13.04 3.54 6.68
C GLU A 199 14.17 4.31 5.99
N ASN A 200 13.80 5.45 5.44
CA ASN A 200 14.74 6.48 5.04
C ASN A 200 14.29 7.84 5.57
N VAL A 201 15.22 8.55 6.21
CA VAL A 201 15.04 9.90 6.75
C VAL A 201 15.98 10.93 6.10
N ASP A 202 16.69 10.53 5.04
CA ASP A 202 17.69 11.36 4.31
C ASP A 202 17.06 12.13 3.13
N GLY A 203 15.75 12.30 3.12
CA GLY A 203 15.04 13.04 2.07
C GLY A 203 15.15 12.36 0.70
N SER A 204 15.63 13.10 -0.30
CA SER A 204 15.73 12.61 -1.68
C SER A 204 16.80 11.54 -1.92
N ARG A 205 17.63 11.21 -0.93
CA ARG A 205 18.60 10.11 -0.96
C ARG A 205 18.00 8.78 -0.50
N ASN A 206 16.74 8.56 -0.77
CA ASN A 206 15.96 7.45 -0.27
C ASN A 206 16.36 6.05 -0.76
N GLY A 207 17.28 5.95 -1.69
CA GLY A 207 17.85 4.67 -2.14
C GLY A 207 19.33 4.49 -1.74
N HIS A 208 19.86 5.32 -0.85
CA HIS A 208 21.28 5.26 -0.48
C HIS A 208 21.59 4.10 0.47
N TYR A 209 20.76 3.93 1.51
CA TYR A 209 20.91 2.86 2.50
C TYR A 209 19.88 1.76 2.28
N ASP A 210 18.61 2.08 2.32
CA ASP A 210 17.49 1.18 2.09
C ASP A 210 16.64 1.67 0.93
N HIS A 211 15.87 0.76 0.34
CA HIS A 211 14.96 1.06 -0.76
C HIS A 211 13.50 0.88 -0.35
N PRO A 212 12.56 1.66 -0.93
CA PRO A 212 11.14 1.55 -0.61
C PRO A 212 10.47 0.32 -1.25
N GLU A 213 11.24 -0.72 -1.54
CA GLU A 213 10.77 -1.99 -2.08
C GLU A 213 11.12 -3.16 -1.18
N VAL A 214 10.17 -4.05 -0.98
CA VAL A 214 10.34 -5.27 -0.18
C VAL A 214 9.62 -6.44 -0.82
N MET A 215 10.14 -7.65 -0.59
CA MET A 215 9.48 -8.89 -0.98
C MET A 215 9.32 -9.80 0.23
N PHE A 216 8.14 -10.39 0.38
CA PHE A 216 7.79 -11.31 1.46
C PHE A 216 7.62 -12.72 0.90
N SER A 217 8.54 -13.62 1.21
CA SER A 217 8.43 -15.04 0.87
C SER A 217 7.59 -15.75 1.92
N LEU A 218 6.49 -16.37 1.50
CA LEU A 218 5.45 -16.91 2.39
C LEU A 218 5.73 -18.35 2.81
N ASP A 219 6.62 -19.05 2.11
CA ASP A 219 6.90 -20.48 2.24
C ASP A 219 8.28 -20.75 2.89
N GLY A 220 8.79 -19.81 3.69
CA GLY A 220 10.10 -19.87 4.31
C GLY A 220 11.16 -19.08 3.55
N LYS A 221 12.43 -19.53 3.63
CA LYS A 221 13.55 -18.85 3.01
C LYS A 221 13.31 -18.66 1.49
N PRO A 222 13.50 -17.43 0.96
CA PRO A 222 13.19 -17.13 -0.43
C PRO A 222 13.97 -17.99 -1.42
N ARG A 223 13.31 -18.31 -2.52
CA ARG A 223 13.88 -18.98 -3.67
C ARG A 223 13.64 -18.15 -4.92
N GLU A 224 14.54 -18.32 -5.89
CA GLU A 224 14.53 -17.51 -7.10
C GLU A 224 13.30 -17.75 -7.97
N ASN A 225 12.97 -19.02 -8.25
CA ASN A 225 11.98 -19.41 -9.26
C ASN A 225 10.81 -20.23 -8.71
N GLU A 226 10.66 -20.34 -7.40
CA GLU A 226 9.57 -21.08 -6.76
C GLU A 226 9.18 -20.51 -5.40
N GLY A 227 7.95 -20.80 -4.97
CA GLY A 227 7.38 -20.32 -3.74
C GLY A 227 6.56 -19.06 -3.91
N ARG A 228 5.70 -18.81 -2.96
CA ARG A 228 4.78 -17.66 -2.94
C ARG A 228 5.47 -16.42 -2.41
N VAL A 229 5.37 -15.34 -3.16
CA VAL A 229 5.99 -14.05 -2.83
C VAL A 229 4.99 -12.93 -2.99
N ILE A 230 4.90 -12.06 -1.98
CA ILE A 230 4.24 -10.76 -2.08
C ILE A 230 5.33 -9.70 -2.23
N GLY A 231 5.24 -8.88 -3.28
CA GLY A 231 6.09 -7.71 -3.47
C GLY A 231 5.34 -6.43 -3.14
N ALA A 232 6.02 -5.47 -2.52
CA ALA A 232 5.49 -4.15 -2.20
C ALA A 232 6.54 -3.08 -2.53
N ALA A 233 6.11 -2.01 -3.24
CA ALA A 233 6.96 -0.88 -3.58
C ALA A 233 6.21 0.44 -3.32
N LEU A 234 6.75 1.29 -2.46
CA LEU A 234 6.18 2.61 -2.19
C LEU A 234 6.69 3.63 -3.22
N CYS A 235 5.77 4.22 -3.97
CA CYS A 235 6.07 5.21 -5.02
C CYS A 235 6.32 6.60 -4.42
N TRP A 236 7.37 6.74 -3.65
CA TRP A 236 7.73 7.97 -2.96
C TRP A 236 9.24 8.19 -2.97
N SER A 237 9.68 9.39 -3.26
CA SER A 237 11.11 9.76 -3.37
C SER A 237 11.61 10.61 -2.19
N GLY A 238 10.86 10.71 -1.11
CA GLY A 238 11.22 11.40 0.13
C GLY A 238 11.41 10.42 1.28
N ASN A 239 11.28 10.91 2.51
CA ASN A 239 11.31 10.08 3.71
C ASN A 239 10.15 9.10 3.73
N TYR A 240 10.43 7.84 4.01
CA TYR A 240 9.43 6.77 4.03
C TYR A 240 9.70 5.78 5.16
N SER A 241 8.66 5.03 5.52
CA SER A 241 8.80 3.85 6.36
C SER A 241 7.94 2.69 5.86
N ILE A 242 8.53 1.49 5.87
CA ILE A 242 7.81 0.23 5.70
C ILE A 242 7.94 -0.50 7.04
N ARG A 243 6.83 -0.70 7.73
CA ARG A 243 6.78 -1.22 9.09
C ARG A 243 6.05 -2.55 9.13
N MET A 244 6.64 -3.52 9.78
CA MET A 244 6.13 -4.88 9.88
C MET A 244 5.95 -5.25 11.34
N ALA A 245 4.71 -5.43 11.79
CA ALA A 245 4.39 -5.93 13.11
C ALA A 245 4.02 -7.40 13.03
N THR A 246 4.81 -8.25 13.65
CA THR A 246 4.55 -9.69 13.77
C THR A 246 4.09 -10.00 15.18
N ASP A 247 2.91 -10.59 15.34
CA ASP A 247 2.40 -11.01 16.64
C ASP A 247 2.91 -12.42 17.03
N ASN A 248 2.60 -12.85 18.26
CA ASN A 248 3.00 -14.17 18.76
C ASN A 248 2.33 -15.35 18.02
N ASN A 249 1.32 -15.08 17.20
CA ASN A 249 0.68 -16.06 16.33
C ASN A 249 1.26 -16.05 14.92
N PHE A 250 2.35 -15.29 14.68
CA PHE A 250 2.96 -15.10 13.37
C PHE A 250 1.99 -14.54 12.33
N VAL A 251 1.10 -13.65 12.73
CA VAL A 251 0.34 -12.79 11.83
C VAL A 251 1.18 -11.53 11.61
N HIS A 252 1.46 -11.23 10.35
CA HIS A 252 2.30 -10.10 9.97
C HIS A 252 1.42 -8.99 9.41
N ARG A 253 1.53 -7.81 9.99
CA ARG A 253 0.84 -6.58 9.55
C ARG A 253 1.86 -5.66 8.93
N ILE A 254 1.68 -5.36 7.65
CA ILE A 254 2.62 -4.56 6.87
C ILE A 254 1.98 -3.21 6.57
N PHE A 255 2.70 -2.15 6.89
CA PHE A 255 2.32 -0.75 6.69
C PHE A 255 3.38 -0.07 5.84
N ALA A 256 2.97 0.76 4.89
CA ALA A 256 3.90 1.52 4.08
C ALA A 256 3.37 2.93 3.80
N GLY A 257 4.21 3.93 3.98
CA GLY A 257 3.83 5.32 3.76
C GLY A 257 4.99 6.29 3.93
N ILE A 258 4.68 7.58 3.83
CA ILE A 258 5.60 8.66 4.17
C ILE A 258 6.00 8.50 5.63
N ASP A 259 7.28 8.69 5.91
CA ASP A 259 7.76 8.69 7.29
C ASP A 259 7.16 9.86 8.07
N SER A 260 6.61 9.53 9.23
CA SER A 260 5.98 10.48 10.14
C SER A 260 6.78 10.78 11.41
N GLU A 261 7.96 10.19 11.59
CA GLU A 261 8.79 10.41 12.78
C GLU A 261 9.21 11.88 12.92
N SER A 262 9.52 12.53 11.79
CA SER A 262 9.97 13.93 11.76
C SER A 262 8.99 14.87 11.06
N SER A 263 7.78 14.41 10.74
CA SER A 263 6.82 15.20 10.00
C SER A 263 5.38 15.05 10.51
N GLU A 264 4.62 16.09 10.36
CA GLU A 264 3.17 16.11 10.56
C GLU A 264 2.55 16.93 9.44
N TYR A 265 1.30 16.63 9.08
CA TYR A 265 0.58 17.41 8.10
C TYR A 265 -0.63 18.09 8.73
N LYS A 266 -0.70 19.43 8.64
CA LYS A 266 -1.88 20.19 9.03
C LYS A 266 -2.84 20.24 7.86
N LEU A 267 -3.95 19.55 8.00
CA LEU A 267 -4.99 19.46 6.99
C LEU A 267 -6.08 20.49 7.31
N ALA A 268 -6.29 21.44 6.39
CA ALA A 268 -7.33 22.45 6.53
C ALA A 268 -8.73 21.86 6.23
N PRO A 269 -9.80 22.45 6.79
CA PRO A 269 -11.17 22.04 6.47
C PRO A 269 -11.44 22.03 4.96
N LYS A 270 -12.00 20.92 4.43
CA LYS A 270 -12.31 20.70 3.01
C LYS A 270 -11.08 20.48 2.09
N GLU A 271 -9.88 20.55 2.62
CA GLU A 271 -8.69 20.09 1.92
C GLU A 271 -8.66 18.56 1.83
N VAL A 272 -7.98 18.04 0.84
CA VAL A 272 -7.77 16.59 0.65
C VAL A 272 -6.28 16.31 0.67
N PHE A 273 -5.84 15.48 1.59
CA PHE A 273 -4.49 14.94 1.61
C PHE A 273 -4.47 13.60 0.87
N THR A 274 -3.65 13.47 -0.16
CA THR A 274 -3.48 12.23 -0.93
C THR A 274 -2.12 11.62 -0.62
N THR A 275 -2.10 10.35 -0.19
CA THR A 275 -0.86 9.61 0.06
C THR A 275 -0.19 9.16 -1.25
N PRO A 276 1.11 8.89 -1.25
CA PRO A 276 1.77 8.20 -2.36
C PRO A 276 1.09 6.86 -2.66
N LYS A 277 1.33 6.31 -3.85
CA LYS A 277 0.87 4.98 -4.19
C LYS A 277 1.78 3.91 -3.57
N LEU A 278 1.19 2.83 -3.11
CA LEU A 278 1.86 1.57 -2.79
C LEU A 278 1.51 0.56 -3.88
N ALA A 279 2.49 0.11 -4.62
CA ALA A 279 2.34 -0.91 -5.65
C ALA A 279 2.54 -2.29 -5.01
N LEU A 280 1.58 -3.18 -5.23
CA LEU A 280 1.54 -4.52 -4.67
C LEU A 280 1.48 -5.56 -5.78
N THR A 281 2.20 -6.66 -5.62
CA THR A 281 2.13 -7.82 -6.50
C THR A 281 2.17 -9.12 -5.71
N TYR A 282 1.67 -10.19 -6.32
CA TYR A 282 1.83 -11.55 -5.82
C TYR A 282 2.33 -12.44 -6.96
N SER A 283 3.14 -13.45 -6.61
CA SER A 283 3.62 -14.45 -7.55
C SER A 283 3.80 -15.80 -6.85
N GLY A 284 3.43 -16.90 -7.51
CA GLY A 284 3.78 -18.26 -7.12
C GLY A 284 5.14 -18.73 -7.67
N GLU A 285 5.84 -17.90 -8.46
CA GLU A 285 7.09 -18.21 -9.16
C GLU A 285 8.33 -17.56 -8.48
N GLY A 286 8.34 -17.53 -7.16
CA GLY A 286 9.46 -17.01 -6.38
C GLY A 286 9.75 -15.52 -6.58
N LEU A 287 10.95 -15.11 -6.18
CA LEU A 287 11.40 -13.72 -6.28
C LEU A 287 11.41 -13.21 -7.71
N SER A 288 11.84 -14.06 -8.67
CA SER A 288 11.88 -13.70 -10.09
C SER A 288 10.50 -13.39 -10.66
N GLY A 289 9.47 -14.13 -10.25
CA GLY A 289 8.09 -13.87 -10.67
C GLY A 289 7.61 -12.51 -10.21
N ALA A 290 7.77 -12.19 -8.92
CA ALA A 290 7.42 -10.89 -8.36
C ALA A 290 8.23 -9.75 -9.02
N SER A 291 9.52 -9.95 -9.25
CA SER A 291 10.39 -8.99 -9.94
C SER A 291 9.92 -8.70 -11.37
N ARG A 292 9.56 -9.75 -12.13
CA ARG A 292 9.01 -9.59 -13.50
C ARG A 292 7.71 -8.78 -13.50
N ASN A 293 6.85 -8.98 -12.50
CA ASN A 293 5.61 -8.21 -12.37
C ASN A 293 5.90 -6.71 -12.19
N PHE A 294 6.85 -6.33 -11.33
CA PHE A 294 7.30 -4.94 -11.19
C PHE A 294 7.90 -4.39 -12.48
N HIS A 295 8.73 -5.16 -13.19
CA HIS A 295 9.29 -4.73 -14.47
C HIS A 295 8.20 -4.49 -15.52
N ASN A 296 7.21 -5.37 -15.61
CA ASN A 296 6.08 -5.21 -16.54
C ASN A 296 5.24 -3.98 -16.18
N TRP A 297 4.98 -3.78 -14.89
CA TRP A 297 4.27 -2.59 -14.41
C TRP A 297 5.02 -1.29 -14.73
N ALA A 298 6.32 -1.23 -14.49
CA ALA A 298 7.14 -0.06 -14.81
C ALA A 298 7.14 0.29 -16.30
N ARG A 299 7.11 -0.72 -17.18
CA ARG A 299 6.98 -0.52 -18.64
C ARG A 299 5.57 -0.04 -19.01
N HIS A 300 4.54 -0.62 -18.40
CA HIS A 300 3.12 -0.37 -18.70
C HIS A 300 2.65 1.01 -18.26
N THR A 301 3.13 1.48 -17.13
CA THR A 301 2.74 2.77 -16.55
C THR A 301 3.50 3.97 -17.11
N GLY A 302 4.45 3.73 -18.01
CA GLY A 302 5.26 4.79 -18.60
C GLY A 302 6.25 5.44 -17.62
N MET A 303 6.51 4.84 -16.47
CA MET A 303 7.57 5.26 -15.54
C MET A 303 8.93 5.37 -16.25
N LEU A 304 9.12 4.62 -17.32
CA LEU A 304 10.31 4.58 -18.14
C LEU A 304 10.17 5.44 -19.43
N HIS A 305 9.57 6.64 -19.33
CA HIS A 305 9.41 7.55 -20.47
C HIS A 305 8.79 6.87 -21.70
N ALA A 306 7.57 6.37 -21.56
CA ALA A 306 6.77 5.79 -22.63
C ALA A 306 7.41 4.60 -23.36
N GLY A 307 8.36 3.91 -22.77
CA GLY A 307 8.84 2.60 -23.23
C GLY A 307 9.58 2.54 -24.58
N ASP A 308 9.44 3.53 -25.42
CA ASP A 308 9.73 3.45 -26.86
C ASP A 308 11.08 4.05 -27.27
N LYS A 309 11.82 4.63 -26.32
CA LYS A 309 13.11 5.24 -26.63
C LYS A 309 14.27 4.36 -26.17
N THR A 310 15.16 4.03 -27.10
CA THR A 310 16.44 3.43 -26.77
C THR A 310 17.17 4.35 -25.80
N ARG A 311 17.60 3.83 -24.68
CA ARG A 311 18.40 4.59 -23.71
C ARG A 311 19.78 4.85 -24.28
N PRO A 312 20.30 6.09 -24.19
CA PRO A 312 21.66 6.38 -24.64
C PRO A 312 22.69 5.70 -23.73
N VAL A 313 23.83 5.38 -24.29
CA VAL A 313 25.00 5.01 -23.51
C VAL A 313 25.51 6.27 -22.82
N LEU A 314 25.58 6.26 -21.49
CA LEU A 314 26.09 7.38 -20.69
C LEU A 314 27.52 7.08 -20.23
N LEU A 315 28.42 8.00 -20.49
CA LEU A 315 29.76 8.03 -19.87
C LEU A 315 29.76 9.06 -18.74
N ASN A 316 30.05 8.61 -17.52
CA ASN A 316 30.37 9.50 -16.41
C ASN A 316 31.89 9.58 -16.27
N SER A 317 32.47 10.76 -16.48
CA SER A 317 33.92 10.94 -16.37
C SER A 317 34.42 11.05 -14.92
N TRP A 318 33.50 11.34 -13.96
CA TRP A 318 33.87 11.54 -12.55
C TRP A 318 34.58 10.33 -11.94
N GLU A 319 34.05 9.13 -12.11
CA GLU A 319 34.64 7.88 -11.61
C GLU A 319 35.58 7.22 -12.62
N GLY A 320 35.57 7.67 -13.88
CA GLY A 320 36.40 7.12 -14.94
C GLY A 320 37.81 7.72 -14.98
N VAL A 321 37.92 9.04 -14.85
CA VAL A 321 39.20 9.76 -15.08
C VAL A 321 39.50 10.82 -14.03
N TYR A 322 38.57 11.14 -13.13
CA TYR A 322 38.71 12.15 -12.06
C TYR A 322 39.15 13.55 -12.56
N LEU A 323 38.64 13.98 -13.72
CA LEU A 323 38.96 15.27 -14.34
C LEU A 323 37.78 16.23 -14.32
#